data_bf8c07f94742c5fb95a477bdcbbebbcd
#
_entry.id   bf8c07f94742c5fb95a477bdcbbebbcd
#
_cell.length_a   1.000
_cell.length_b   1.000
_cell.length_c   1.000
_cell.angle_alpha   90.00
_cell.angle_beta   90.00
_cell.angle_gamma   90.00
#
_symmetry.space_group_name_H-M   'P 1'
#
loop_
_entity.id
_entity.type
_entity.pdbx_description
1 polymer ?
#
loop_
_entity_poly.entity_id
_entity_poly.type
_entity_poly.pdbx_seq_one_letter_code
_entity_poly.pdbx_strand_id
1 'polypeptide(L)'
;MSTTHAHPHPHVSAETYPHVHGGPPVLDIGGDIGALVAKMDPAAAGTELHLRSEHEPPISIHTGVWRRAVTGGSQNVVTAAVFAELLEGTYWALDRDGNALVCVDIRGGELASIDLRG
;
A
#
# COMPACT_ATOMS: atom_id res chain seq x y z
N MET A 1 -15.43 0.26 4.85
CA MET A 1 -14.98 0.42 4.35
C MET A 1 -14.59 0.67 4.28
N SER A 2 -14.45 0.71 4.14
CA SER A 2 -13.95 1.03 3.64
C SER A 2 -13.61 1.49 3.81
N THR A 3 -14.08 1.55 3.86
CA THR A 3 -13.55 1.77 3.48
C THR A 3 -13.21 2.21 3.51
N THR A 4 -13.85 2.31 3.82
CA THR A 4 -13.31 2.39 3.37
C THR A 4 -13.21 2.60 3.58
N HIS A 5 -13.03 2.67 3.71
CA HIS A 5 -12.76 2.62 3.49
C HIS A 5 -12.73 2.61 3.69
N ALA A 6 -13.68 2.66 3.90
CA ALA A 6 -13.46 2.36 3.45
C ALA A 6 -13.57 2.07 3.78
N HIS A 7 -13.23 1.90 4.34
CA HIS A 7 -13.10 1.38 4.16
C HIS A 7 -13.11 0.97 4.43
N PRO A 8 -13.76 1.03 4.47
CA PRO A 8 -13.63 0.34 4.14
C PRO A 8 -13.50 -0.11 4.34
N HIS A 9 -13.36 -0.17 4.66
CA HIS A 9 -13.01 -0.95 4.26
C HIS A 9 -12.77 -1.69 4.36
N PRO A 10 -12.81 -1.83 4.56
CA PRO A 10 -12.61 -2.66 4.29
C PRO A 10 -12.17 -3.27 4.45
N HIS A 11 -11.98 -3.43 4.40
CA HIS A 11 -11.36 -4.08 4.19
C HIS A 11 -10.56 -4.48 4.58
N VAL A 12 -10.48 -4.63 4.46
CA VAL A 12 -9.82 -5.00 4.63
C VAL A 12 -9.05 -5.33 5.00
N SER A 13 -9.07 -4.87 4.91
CA SER A 13 -7.89 -5.12 5.31
C SER A 13 -7.41 -6.02 6.38
N ALA A 14 -7.18 -6.60 6.77
CA ALA A 14 -6.94 -7.62 7.69
C ALA A 14 -5.49 -7.94 7.98
N GLU A 15 -4.85 -6.98 8.45
CA GLU A 15 -3.44 -7.10 8.73
C GLU A 15 -3.22 -7.40 10.21
N THR A 16 -3.57 -8.61 10.64
CA THR A 16 -3.60 -8.92 12.06
C THR A 16 -2.74 -10.10 12.46
N TYR A 17 -1.71 -10.39 11.72
CA TYR A 17 -0.81 -11.48 12.02
C TYR A 17 0.15 -11.08 13.13
N PRO A 18 0.44 -11.97 14.09
CA PRO A 18 1.19 -11.57 15.27
C PRO A 18 2.68 -11.29 15.02
N HIS A 19 3.26 -11.90 14.01
CA HIS A 19 4.69 -11.78 13.78
C HIS A 19 5.03 -11.10 12.48
N VAL A 20 4.40 -11.53 11.42
CA VAL A 20 4.54 -10.94 10.10
C VAL A 20 3.15 -10.50 9.70
N HIS A 21 2.96 -9.20 9.65
CA HIS A 21 1.66 -8.65 9.32
C HIS A 21 1.39 -8.81 7.84
N GLY A 22 0.25 -9.40 7.53
CA GLY A 22 -0.21 -9.49 6.17
C GLY A 22 0.37 -10.61 5.35
N GLY A 23 1.46 -11.26 5.72
CA GLY A 23 2.03 -12.30 4.88
C GLY A 23 1.96 -11.94 3.39
N PRO A 24 1.78 -12.89 2.48
CA PRO A 24 1.50 -12.57 1.09
C PRO A 24 0.17 -11.85 0.99
N PRO A 25 0.14 -10.67 0.35
CA PRO A 25 -1.10 -9.89 0.33
C PRO A 25 -2.17 -10.54 -0.53
N VAL A 26 -3.43 -10.35 -0.13
CA VAL A 26 -4.59 -10.68 -0.96
C VAL A 26 -5.01 -9.39 -1.65
N LEU A 27 -4.99 -9.41 -2.97
CA LEU A 27 -5.29 -8.22 -3.77
C LEU A 27 -6.63 -8.38 -4.45
N ASP A 28 -7.39 -7.29 -4.46
CA ASP A 28 -8.71 -7.27 -5.09
C ASP A 28 -8.65 -6.31 -6.27
N ILE A 29 -7.95 -6.73 -7.31
CA ILE A 29 -7.72 -5.88 -8.48
C ILE A 29 -8.51 -6.38 -9.68
N GLY A 30 -8.88 -5.43 -10.55
CA GLY A 30 -9.64 -5.72 -11.75
C GLY A 30 -10.43 -4.49 -12.16
N GLY A 31 -10.85 -4.42 -13.43
CA GLY A 31 -11.56 -3.25 -13.92
C GLY A 31 -10.71 -2.00 -13.73
N ASP A 32 -11.21 -1.05 -12.95
CA ASP A 32 -10.48 0.18 -12.66
C ASP A 32 -9.78 0.19 -11.31
N ILE A 33 -9.66 -0.97 -10.67
CA ILE A 33 -8.99 -1.11 -9.37
C ILE A 33 -7.65 -1.78 -9.57
N GLY A 34 -6.59 -1.11 -9.12
CA GLY A 34 -5.25 -1.64 -9.10
C GLY A 34 -4.73 -1.73 -7.67
N ALA A 35 -3.45 -2.01 -7.53
CA ALA A 35 -2.81 -2.11 -6.23
C ALA A 35 -1.38 -1.59 -6.30
N LEU A 36 -0.82 -1.29 -5.13
CA LEU A 36 0.55 -0.78 -5.02
C LEU A 36 1.25 -1.45 -3.85
N VAL A 37 2.48 -1.90 -4.10
CA VAL A 37 3.39 -2.31 -3.04
C VAL A 37 4.55 -1.33 -3.00
N ALA A 38 4.78 -0.72 -1.85
CA ALA A 38 5.88 0.21 -1.64
C ALA A 38 6.89 -0.44 -0.69
N LYS A 39 8.09 -0.74 -1.19
CA LYS A 39 9.15 -1.28 -0.36
C LYS A 39 9.75 -0.17 0.49
N MET A 40 9.92 -0.45 1.77
CA MET A 40 10.36 0.53 2.76
C MET A 40 11.57 0.00 3.50
N ASP A 41 12.32 0.90 4.11
CA ASP A 41 13.39 0.49 5.01
C ASP A 41 12.83 -0.28 6.20
N PRO A 42 13.57 -1.27 6.72
CA PRO A 42 13.09 -2.02 7.90
C PRO A 42 12.76 -1.13 9.08
N ALA A 43 13.46 -0.01 9.23
CA ALA A 43 13.20 0.91 10.33
C ALA A 43 11.84 1.59 10.23
N ALA A 44 11.21 1.56 9.05
CA ALA A 44 9.89 2.16 8.87
C ALA A 44 8.76 1.26 9.34
N ALA A 45 9.04 0.01 9.72
CA ALA A 45 8.01 -0.91 10.20
C ALA A 45 7.27 -0.28 11.39
N GLY A 46 5.96 -0.37 11.37
CA GLY A 46 5.12 0.23 12.41
C GLY A 46 4.71 1.66 12.14
N THR A 47 5.18 2.25 11.05
CA THR A 47 4.74 3.59 10.63
C THR A 47 3.64 3.47 9.57
N GLU A 48 3.25 4.60 9.00
CA GLU A 48 2.27 4.63 7.93
C GLU A 48 2.84 5.32 6.72
N LEU A 49 2.41 4.88 5.54
CA LEU A 49 2.71 5.56 4.30
C LEU A 49 1.41 6.20 3.78
N HIS A 50 1.51 7.45 3.37
CA HIS A 50 0.38 8.21 2.86
C HIS A 50 0.50 8.42 1.36
N LEU A 51 -0.63 8.33 0.68
CA LEU A 51 -0.74 8.63 -0.75
C LEU A 51 -1.77 9.73 -0.94
N ARG A 52 -1.54 10.56 -1.95
CA ARG A 52 -2.54 11.53 -2.39
C ARG A 52 -2.67 11.43 -3.90
N SER A 53 -3.90 11.28 -4.38
CA SER A 53 -4.16 11.14 -5.80
C SER A 53 -4.28 12.50 -6.47
N GLU A 54 -4.25 12.46 -7.80
CA GLU A 54 -4.56 13.63 -8.62
C GLU A 54 -5.98 13.58 -9.17
N HIS A 55 -6.84 12.80 -8.56
CA HIS A 55 -8.27 12.81 -8.92
C HIS A 55 -8.91 14.13 -8.51
N GLU A 56 -10.10 14.38 -9.05
CA GLU A 56 -10.91 15.52 -8.68
C GLU A 56 -12.22 15.04 -8.06
N PRO A 57 -12.38 15.19 -6.75
CA PRO A 57 -11.41 15.72 -5.79
C PRO A 57 -10.30 14.72 -5.47
N PRO A 58 -9.19 15.20 -4.93
CA PRO A 58 -8.08 14.29 -4.58
C PRO A 58 -8.48 13.27 -3.51
N ILE A 59 -7.94 12.07 -3.65
CA ILE A 59 -8.13 11.00 -2.69
C ILE A 59 -6.88 10.94 -1.80
N SER A 60 -7.10 10.93 -0.49
CA SER A 60 -6.02 10.72 0.47
C SER A 60 -6.22 9.37 1.13
N ILE A 61 -5.19 8.55 1.13
CA ILE A 61 -5.25 7.20 1.67
C ILE A 61 -3.93 6.87 2.35
N HIS A 62 -3.98 6.02 3.36
CA HIS A 62 -2.76 5.58 4.03
C HIS A 62 -2.90 4.12 4.42
N THR A 63 -1.75 3.47 4.63
CA THR A 63 -1.71 2.11 5.11
C THR A 63 -0.46 1.91 5.97
N GLY A 64 -0.49 0.88 6.80
CA GLY A 64 0.63 0.57 7.67
C GLY A 64 1.80 -0.03 6.90
N VAL A 65 2.99 0.22 7.41
CA VAL A 65 4.24 -0.36 6.89
C VAL A 65 4.61 -1.50 7.82
N TRP A 66 4.69 -2.72 7.26
CA TRP A 66 4.90 -3.92 8.06
C TRP A 66 5.93 -4.82 7.41
N ARG A 67 6.53 -5.66 8.24
CA ARG A 67 7.32 -6.77 7.74
C ARG A 67 6.36 -7.80 7.18
N ARG A 68 6.62 -8.22 5.95
CA ARG A 68 5.73 -9.14 5.24
C ARG A 68 6.52 -10.30 4.69
N ALA A 69 5.99 -11.52 4.87
CA ALA A 69 6.55 -12.68 4.24
C ALA A 69 6.21 -12.65 2.75
N VAL A 70 7.19 -13.01 1.93
CA VAL A 70 6.96 -13.17 0.50
C VAL A 70 7.06 -14.65 0.16
N THR A 71 6.65 -14.97 -1.07
CA THR A 71 6.70 -16.36 -1.55
C THR A 71 8.12 -16.89 -1.41
N GLY A 72 8.26 -18.09 -0.86
CA GLY A 72 9.55 -18.71 -0.71
C GLY A 72 9.95 -18.94 0.73
N GLY A 73 9.12 -18.53 1.68
CA GLY A 73 9.33 -18.88 3.06
C GLY A 73 9.70 -17.74 3.96
N SER A 74 9.95 -18.07 5.23
CA SER A 74 10.14 -17.08 6.28
C SER A 74 11.43 -16.28 6.15
N GLN A 75 12.36 -16.74 5.34
CA GLN A 75 13.61 -16.01 5.13
C GLN A 75 13.44 -14.84 4.16
N ASN A 76 12.34 -14.86 3.42
CA ASN A 76 12.06 -13.81 2.43
C ASN A 76 11.06 -12.84 3.02
N VAL A 77 11.54 -11.98 3.89
CA VAL A 77 10.71 -10.97 4.54
C VAL A 77 11.13 -9.61 4.03
N VAL A 78 10.14 -8.83 3.60
CA VAL A 78 10.35 -7.44 3.18
C VAL A 78 9.51 -6.54 4.06
N THR A 79 9.98 -5.30 4.23
CA THR A 79 9.19 -4.27 4.89
C THR A 79 8.50 -3.46 3.80
N ALA A 80 7.19 -3.41 3.85
CA ALA A 80 6.44 -2.79 2.77
C ALA A 80 5.09 -2.26 3.25
N ALA A 81 4.60 -1.27 2.52
CA ALA A 81 3.23 -0.81 2.60
C ALA A 81 2.49 -1.38 1.40
N VAL A 82 1.30 -1.94 1.63
CA VAL A 82 0.49 -2.53 0.57
C VAL A 82 -0.84 -1.81 0.52
N PHE A 83 -1.12 -1.23 -0.64
CA PHE A 83 -2.43 -0.63 -0.93
C PHE A 83 -3.15 -1.60 -1.85
N ALA A 84 -4.05 -2.40 -1.27
CA ALA A 84 -4.65 -3.53 -1.98
C ALA A 84 -5.71 -3.12 -2.98
N GLU A 85 -6.30 -1.93 -2.81
CA GLU A 85 -7.38 -1.47 -3.67
C GLU A 85 -7.22 0.01 -3.91
N LEU A 86 -6.78 0.37 -5.10
CA LEU A 86 -6.63 1.78 -5.48
C LEU A 86 -7.38 2.01 -6.78
N LEU A 87 -8.21 3.03 -6.80
CA LEU A 87 -8.82 3.48 -8.06
C LEU A 87 -7.70 3.92 -9.00
N GLU A 88 -7.77 3.50 -10.26
CA GLU A 88 -6.72 3.85 -11.21
C GLU A 88 -6.54 5.36 -11.30
N GLY A 89 -5.30 5.78 -11.52
CA GLY A 89 -4.94 7.20 -11.59
C GLY A 89 -3.54 7.42 -11.08
N THR A 90 -3.17 8.68 -10.97
CA THR A 90 -1.83 9.08 -10.52
C THR A 90 -1.85 9.39 -9.04
N TYR A 91 -0.88 8.85 -8.32
CA TYR A 91 -0.74 9.03 -6.87
C TYR A 91 0.65 9.53 -6.54
N TRP A 92 0.72 10.35 -5.49
CA TRP A 92 1.98 10.79 -4.90
C TRP A 92 2.14 10.12 -3.55
N ALA A 93 3.29 9.46 -3.35
CA ALA A 93 3.67 8.98 -2.04
C ALA A 93 4.26 10.14 -1.27
N LEU A 94 3.88 10.30 -0.01
CA LEU A 94 4.25 11.44 0.81
C LEU A 94 5.11 10.99 1.98
N ASP A 95 6.06 11.85 2.38
CA ASP A 95 6.81 11.63 3.62
C ASP A 95 5.95 12.03 4.83
N ARG A 96 6.55 11.92 6.02
CA ARG A 96 5.78 12.20 7.24
C ARG A 96 5.43 13.69 7.39
N ASP A 97 6.12 14.55 6.66
CA ASP A 97 5.83 15.98 6.68
C ASP A 97 4.85 16.38 5.58
N GLY A 98 4.39 15.42 4.79
CA GLY A 98 3.44 15.67 3.71
C GLY A 98 4.09 16.07 2.40
N ASN A 99 5.40 15.97 2.30
CA ASN A 99 6.11 16.30 1.06
C ASN A 99 6.09 15.13 0.10
N ALA A 100 5.93 15.43 -1.18
CA ALA A 100 5.89 14.41 -2.21
C ALA A 100 7.26 13.75 -2.38
N LEU A 101 7.28 12.42 -2.36
CA LEU A 101 8.50 11.64 -2.56
C LEU A 101 8.59 11.13 -3.98
N VAL A 102 7.53 10.50 -4.47
CA VAL A 102 7.53 9.87 -5.77
C VAL A 102 6.10 9.80 -6.29
N CYS A 103 5.99 9.83 -7.60
CA CYS A 103 4.73 9.72 -8.30
C CYS A 103 4.62 8.32 -8.89
N VAL A 104 3.43 7.73 -8.85
CA VAL A 104 3.19 6.41 -9.41
C VAL A 104 1.85 6.39 -10.11
N ASP A 105 1.80 5.75 -11.28
CA ASP A 105 0.55 5.54 -11.99
C ASP A 105 -0.01 4.18 -11.61
N ILE A 106 -1.25 4.18 -11.17
CA ILE A 106 -1.97 2.96 -10.86
C ILE A 106 -2.92 2.65 -11.99
N ARG A 107 -2.84 1.43 -12.51
CA ARG A 107 -3.70 0.98 -13.59
C ARG A 107 -4.60 -0.12 -13.10
N GLY A 108 -5.84 -0.10 -13.57
CA GLY A 108 -6.81 -1.11 -13.19
C GLY A 108 -6.32 -2.50 -13.60
N GLY A 109 -6.48 -3.46 -12.69
CA GLY A 109 -6.06 -4.84 -12.93
C GLY A 109 -4.59 -5.10 -12.79
N GLU A 110 -3.78 -4.10 -12.40
CA GLU A 110 -2.33 -4.24 -12.32
C GLU A 110 -1.81 -3.96 -10.91
N LEU A 111 -0.71 -4.62 -10.58
CA LEU A 111 0.02 -4.37 -9.36
C LEU A 111 1.24 -3.51 -9.68
N ALA A 112 1.29 -2.31 -9.12
CA ALA A 112 2.46 -1.44 -9.23
C ALA A 112 3.38 -1.68 -8.05
N SER A 113 4.66 -1.38 -8.24
CA SER A 113 5.66 -1.54 -7.19
C SER A 113 6.61 -0.36 -7.22
N ILE A 114 6.88 0.22 -6.06
CA ILE A 114 7.87 1.27 -5.91
C ILE A 114 8.83 0.92 -4.79
N ASP A 115 10.00 1.51 -4.82
CA ASP A 115 11.05 1.26 -3.83
C ASP A 115 11.41 2.59 -3.17
N LEU A 116 11.06 2.73 -1.91
CA LEU A 116 11.32 3.94 -1.14
C LEU A 116 12.47 3.75 -0.14
N ARG A 117 13.21 2.64 -0.25
CA ARG A 117 14.39 2.42 0.57
C ARG A 117 15.48 3.38 0.12
N GLY A 118 16.17 3.96 1.08
CA GLY A 118 17.19 4.92 0.72
C GLY A 118 18.28 5.09 1.73
#